data_0339839f3762b659a2d7f0232c1c2ef2
#
_entry.id   0339839f3762b659a2d7f0232c1c2ef2
#
_cell.length_a   1.000
_cell.length_b   1.000
_cell.length_c   1.000
_cell.angle_alpha   90.00
_cell.angle_beta   90.00
_cell.angle_gamma   90.00
#
_symmetry.space_group_name_H-M   'P 1'
#
loop_
_entity.id
_entity.type
_entity.pdbx_description
1 polymer ?
#
loop_
_entity_poly.entity_id
_entity_poly.type
_entity_poly.pdbx_seq_one_letter_code
_entity_poly.pdbx_strand_id
1 'polypeptide(L)'
;MIFSLSPIRMRKISLLLFLLPFCVSLFAFSHADLQWLDDELMLSDYYRQRKRETIAAIQNAELTPYERLLALTTEYESYSYDTATLYLGKLIDEATILNDPRLLAQAQIKSAFLFLSSGLFKESADVLEDLQPATLDSALRAEYHIHYARLLYDMADYAQGQISATYLEQGHRQSNLALQYISTDDTVRYWSTAALYAMKQCDNLRAIERFRRALEGSTISEHEKAIAYSSMGFVYDCMGRSDSADHYMVLAAISDLRSCTKEAVALAIVAQRLNASGDTPRAARYVQQALADANFYNARHRQLSVSKILPIIEQQLLLMQQQHNHRIRILNACLYAVLTMLCILLLVLYNRIRATIAAERKLQRLNQRLAEANSIKEECIATFLCNESSVYSKLEKYQRYVKKRAQDKRWDDLLHIPQYADVRTLRNDFYRRFDTIFLHIFPNFIPQFNNLLAPDKQITPKNGELLNAELRIFALIRLGINDNNQIAILLDYSINTIYTYKTKVKNASPLSNEQFHQQLMQIV
;
A
#
# COMPACT_ATOMS: atom_id res chain seq x y z
N MET A 1 -16.44 -3.64 34.93
CA MET A 1 -17.77 -3.48 34.30
C MET A 1 -17.63 -3.77 32.83
N ILE A 2 -18.01 -4.98 32.42
CA ILE A 2 -17.93 -5.47 31.03
C ILE A 2 -19.31 -5.22 30.43
N PHE A 3 -19.43 -4.30 29.48
CA PHE A 3 -20.67 -4.09 28.73
C PHE A 3 -20.84 -5.21 27.70
N SER A 4 -21.73 -6.13 27.96
CA SER A 4 -22.22 -7.11 26.99
C SER A 4 -23.20 -6.44 26.04
N LEU A 5 -22.81 -6.25 24.78
CA LEU A 5 -23.70 -5.83 23.70
C LEU A 5 -24.65 -6.98 23.35
N SER A 6 -25.95 -6.72 23.40
CA SER A 6 -27.01 -7.70 23.16
C SER A 6 -26.98 -8.24 21.71
N PRO A 7 -27.32 -9.52 21.48
CA PRO A 7 -27.26 -10.18 20.15
C PRO A 7 -28.22 -9.60 19.10
N ILE A 8 -29.17 -8.73 19.51
CA ILE A 8 -30.15 -8.10 18.59
C ILE A 8 -29.54 -6.93 17.78
N ARG A 9 -28.49 -6.25 18.29
CA ARG A 9 -27.81 -5.17 17.55
C ARG A 9 -26.86 -5.71 16.48
N MET A 10 -26.25 -6.86 16.69
CA MET A 10 -25.37 -7.49 15.67
C MET A 10 -26.13 -7.99 14.45
N ARG A 11 -27.38 -8.50 14.60
CA ARG A 11 -28.22 -8.93 13.47
C ARG A 11 -28.67 -7.77 12.57
N LYS A 12 -28.91 -6.57 13.13
CA LYS A 12 -29.30 -5.39 12.34
C LYS A 12 -28.13 -4.78 11.55
N ILE A 13 -26.90 -4.83 12.07
CA ILE A 13 -25.70 -4.36 11.37
C ILE A 13 -25.31 -5.36 10.27
N SER A 14 -25.47 -6.67 10.49
CA SER A 14 -25.21 -7.70 9.47
C SER A 14 -26.23 -7.64 8.32
N LEU A 15 -27.49 -7.28 8.59
CA LEU A 15 -28.53 -7.14 7.55
C LEU A 15 -28.35 -5.88 6.70
N LEU A 16 -27.83 -4.79 7.28
CA LEU A 16 -27.51 -3.55 6.54
C LEU A 16 -26.29 -3.72 5.64
N LEU A 17 -25.30 -4.52 6.03
CA LEU A 17 -24.12 -4.85 5.20
C LEU A 17 -24.44 -5.82 4.06
N PHE A 18 -25.53 -6.61 4.15
CA PHE A 18 -25.96 -7.50 3.06
C PHE A 18 -26.87 -6.81 2.03
N LEU A 19 -27.47 -5.65 2.37
CA LEU A 19 -28.32 -4.87 1.44
C LEU A 19 -27.55 -3.83 0.61
N LEU A 20 -26.31 -3.52 0.96
CA LEU A 20 -25.47 -2.55 0.22
C LEU A 20 -25.00 -3.01 -1.18
N PRO A 21 -24.82 -4.32 -1.52
CA PRO A 21 -24.48 -4.71 -2.89
C PRO A 21 -25.69 -4.81 -3.83
N PHE A 22 -26.94 -4.70 -3.34
CA PHE A 22 -28.12 -4.91 -4.19
C PHE A 22 -28.66 -3.63 -4.86
N CYS A 23 -28.16 -2.45 -4.52
CA CYS A 23 -28.59 -1.17 -5.13
C CYS A 23 -27.65 -0.60 -6.22
N VAL A 24 -26.57 -1.31 -6.61
CA VAL A 24 -25.60 -0.79 -7.61
C VAL A 24 -25.73 -1.49 -8.99
N SER A 25 -26.69 -2.40 -9.20
CA SER A 25 -26.78 -3.19 -10.44
C SER A 25 -27.92 -2.74 -11.40
N LEU A 26 -28.33 -1.47 -11.40
CA LEU A 26 -29.44 -1.00 -12.27
C LEU A 26 -29.01 -0.38 -13.61
N PHE A 27 -27.72 -0.19 -13.87
CA PHE A 27 -27.20 0.32 -15.15
C PHE A 27 -25.79 -0.24 -15.38
N ALA A 28 -25.66 -1.44 -15.90
CA ALA A 28 -24.35 -1.95 -16.27
C ALA A 28 -24.46 -2.60 -17.66
N PHE A 29 -23.61 -2.13 -18.58
CA PHE A 29 -23.33 -2.85 -19.82
C PHE A 29 -23.00 -4.33 -19.53
N SER A 30 -23.41 -5.22 -20.43
CA SER A 30 -22.93 -6.60 -20.38
C SER A 30 -21.40 -6.63 -20.47
N HIS A 31 -20.75 -7.30 -19.51
CA HIS A 31 -19.29 -7.45 -19.53
C HIS A 31 -18.81 -8.11 -20.84
N ALA A 32 -19.59 -9.04 -21.38
CA ALA A 32 -19.27 -9.72 -22.64
C ALA A 32 -19.31 -8.75 -23.83
N ASP A 33 -20.31 -7.86 -23.90
CA ASP A 33 -20.41 -6.86 -24.97
C ASP A 33 -19.23 -5.89 -24.94
N LEU A 34 -18.85 -5.43 -23.74
CA LEU A 34 -17.71 -4.52 -23.60
C LEU A 34 -16.37 -5.18 -23.90
N GLN A 35 -16.21 -6.46 -23.52
CA GLN A 35 -15.01 -7.20 -23.87
C GLN A 35 -14.92 -7.39 -25.39
N TRP A 36 -16.03 -7.72 -26.04
CA TRP A 36 -16.07 -7.83 -27.49
C TRP A 36 -15.71 -6.51 -28.17
N LEU A 37 -16.25 -5.38 -27.70
CA LEU A 37 -15.89 -4.06 -28.25
C LEU A 37 -14.41 -3.72 -28.02
N ASP A 38 -13.84 -4.03 -26.85
CA ASP A 38 -12.40 -3.85 -26.58
C ASP A 38 -11.55 -4.69 -27.56
N ASP A 39 -11.92 -5.94 -27.81
CA ASP A 39 -11.22 -6.83 -28.74
C ASP A 39 -11.29 -6.30 -30.20
N GLU A 40 -12.45 -5.80 -30.64
CA GLU A 40 -12.62 -5.20 -31.96
C GLU A 40 -11.84 -3.88 -32.11
N LEU A 41 -11.74 -3.08 -31.06
CA LEU A 41 -10.90 -1.88 -31.06
C LEU A 41 -9.41 -2.20 -31.28
N MET A 42 -8.93 -3.31 -30.73
CA MET A 42 -7.55 -3.77 -30.99
C MET A 42 -7.34 -4.17 -32.46
N LEU A 43 -8.38 -4.57 -33.15
CA LEU A 43 -8.34 -4.93 -34.58
C LEU A 43 -8.52 -3.72 -35.52
N SER A 44 -8.61 -2.50 -35.00
CA SER A 44 -8.87 -1.30 -35.80
C SER A 44 -7.84 -1.04 -36.92
N ASP A 45 -6.57 -1.40 -36.70
CA ASP A 45 -5.52 -1.31 -37.74
C ASP A 45 -5.73 -2.33 -38.87
N TYR A 46 -6.16 -3.53 -38.53
CA TYR A 46 -6.52 -4.56 -39.50
C TYR A 46 -7.68 -4.10 -40.40
N TYR A 47 -8.74 -3.53 -39.83
CA TYR A 47 -9.85 -2.99 -40.60
C TYR A 47 -9.44 -1.83 -41.50
N ARG A 48 -8.60 -0.92 -40.99
CA ARG A 48 -8.01 0.17 -41.81
C ARG A 48 -7.18 -0.36 -42.99
N GLN A 49 -6.43 -1.43 -42.77
CA GLN A 49 -5.65 -2.04 -43.84
C GLN A 49 -6.57 -2.67 -44.90
N ARG A 50 -7.60 -3.44 -44.50
CA ARG A 50 -8.60 -4.01 -45.41
C ARG A 50 -9.30 -2.91 -46.22
N LYS A 51 -9.67 -1.78 -45.59
CA LYS A 51 -10.30 -0.65 -46.30
C LYS A 51 -9.38 -0.09 -47.39
N ARG A 52 -8.08 0.08 -47.10
CA ARG A 52 -7.08 0.51 -48.08
C ARG A 52 -6.92 -0.47 -49.24
N GLU A 53 -6.95 -1.75 -48.96
CA GLU A 53 -6.92 -2.83 -49.97
C GLU A 53 -8.16 -2.79 -50.87
N THR A 54 -9.35 -2.61 -50.32
CA THR A 54 -10.59 -2.43 -51.09
C THR A 54 -10.49 -1.20 -51.99
N ILE A 55 -10.04 -0.05 -51.49
CA ILE A 55 -9.89 1.15 -52.28
C ILE A 55 -8.86 0.91 -53.40
N ALA A 56 -7.71 0.27 -53.13
CA ALA A 56 -6.73 -0.07 -54.14
C ALA A 56 -7.27 -1.03 -55.22
N ALA A 57 -8.10 -1.99 -54.82
CA ALA A 57 -8.77 -2.91 -55.74
C ALA A 57 -9.72 -2.16 -56.70
N ILE A 58 -10.50 -1.19 -56.21
CA ILE A 58 -11.40 -0.36 -57.05
C ILE A 58 -10.55 0.49 -58.02
N GLN A 59 -9.42 1.07 -57.58
CA GLN A 59 -8.54 1.86 -58.44
C GLN A 59 -7.97 1.04 -59.61
N ASN A 60 -7.72 -0.25 -59.43
CA ASN A 60 -7.14 -1.15 -60.42
C ASN A 60 -8.17 -2.00 -61.19
N ALA A 61 -9.45 -1.89 -60.82
CA ALA A 61 -10.52 -2.67 -61.48
C ALA A 61 -10.75 -2.18 -62.94
N GLU A 62 -11.21 -3.09 -63.79
CA GLU A 62 -11.66 -2.77 -65.15
C GLU A 62 -13.06 -2.14 -65.12
N LEU A 63 -13.12 -0.87 -64.69
CA LEU A 63 -14.35 -0.06 -64.60
C LEU A 63 -14.25 1.13 -65.57
N THR A 64 -15.39 1.62 -66.01
CA THR A 64 -15.45 2.91 -66.69
C THR A 64 -14.99 4.03 -65.76
N PRO A 65 -14.50 5.18 -66.26
CA PRO A 65 -14.11 6.29 -65.43
C PRO A 65 -15.20 6.72 -64.44
N TYR A 66 -16.45 6.80 -64.89
CA TYR A 66 -17.60 7.14 -64.03
C TYR A 66 -17.86 6.10 -62.93
N GLU A 67 -17.93 4.82 -63.29
CA GLU A 67 -18.15 3.74 -62.31
C GLU A 67 -17.05 3.69 -61.25
N ARG A 68 -15.80 3.86 -61.66
CA ARG A 68 -14.65 3.92 -60.76
C ARG A 68 -14.77 5.11 -59.77
N LEU A 69 -15.10 6.29 -60.30
CA LEU A 69 -15.29 7.50 -59.49
C LEU A 69 -16.47 7.35 -58.50
N LEU A 70 -17.58 6.76 -58.99
CA LEU A 70 -18.75 6.46 -58.14
C LEU A 70 -18.40 5.49 -57.00
N ALA A 71 -17.70 4.40 -57.32
CA ALA A 71 -17.27 3.41 -56.34
C ALA A 71 -16.32 4.01 -55.32
N LEU A 72 -15.32 4.81 -55.72
CA LEU A 72 -14.41 5.51 -54.83
C LEU A 72 -15.13 6.53 -53.97
N THR A 73 -16.06 7.31 -54.52
CA THR A 73 -16.87 8.26 -53.73
C THR A 73 -17.63 7.51 -52.67
N THR A 74 -18.28 6.39 -52.98
CA THR A 74 -19.04 5.53 -52.04
C THR A 74 -18.13 4.96 -50.94
N GLU A 75 -16.93 4.49 -51.29
CA GLU A 75 -16.00 3.96 -50.30
C GLU A 75 -15.47 5.03 -49.31
N TYR A 76 -15.31 6.27 -49.78
CA TYR A 76 -14.83 7.37 -48.95
C TYR A 76 -15.94 8.11 -48.19
N GLU A 77 -17.22 7.99 -48.56
CA GLU A 77 -18.33 8.77 -47.97
C GLU A 77 -18.48 8.62 -46.45
N SER A 78 -18.17 7.42 -45.89
CA SER A 78 -18.17 7.18 -44.44
C SER A 78 -16.77 7.15 -43.80
N TYR A 79 -15.70 7.22 -44.65
CA TYR A 79 -14.31 7.07 -44.23
C TYR A 79 -13.54 8.39 -44.17
N SER A 80 -13.62 9.25 -45.20
CA SER A 80 -12.93 10.53 -45.26
C SER A 80 -13.72 11.54 -46.08
N TYR A 81 -14.29 12.55 -45.42
CA TYR A 81 -15.13 13.57 -46.09
C TYR A 81 -14.35 14.34 -47.16
N ASP A 82 -13.13 14.81 -46.86
CA ASP A 82 -12.35 15.58 -47.81
C ASP A 82 -12.03 14.79 -49.08
N THR A 83 -11.67 13.51 -48.90
CA THR A 83 -11.37 12.63 -50.06
C THR A 83 -12.65 12.28 -50.82
N ALA A 84 -13.77 12.03 -50.13
CA ALA A 84 -15.06 11.79 -50.78
C ALA A 84 -15.50 13.00 -51.61
N THR A 85 -15.37 14.21 -51.10
CA THR A 85 -15.68 15.46 -51.79
C THR A 85 -14.79 15.67 -53.04
N LEU A 86 -13.49 15.31 -52.96
CA LEU A 86 -12.61 15.36 -54.11
C LEU A 86 -13.04 14.42 -55.23
N TYR A 87 -13.40 13.14 -54.91
CA TYR A 87 -13.86 12.17 -55.90
C TYR A 87 -15.24 12.53 -56.42
N LEU A 88 -16.10 13.09 -55.58
CA LEU A 88 -17.43 13.56 -55.94
C LEU A 88 -17.34 14.70 -57.00
N GLY A 89 -16.46 15.68 -56.80
CA GLY A 89 -16.22 16.72 -57.81
C GLY A 89 -15.85 16.13 -59.18
N LYS A 90 -14.91 15.19 -59.20
CA LYS A 90 -14.53 14.49 -60.45
C LYS A 90 -15.66 13.67 -61.01
N LEU A 91 -16.53 13.06 -60.17
CA LEU A 91 -17.70 12.31 -60.63
C LEU A 91 -18.73 13.21 -61.33
N ILE A 92 -18.98 14.40 -60.81
CA ILE A 92 -19.87 15.41 -61.43
C ILE A 92 -19.27 15.91 -62.76
N ASP A 93 -17.97 16.21 -62.81
CA ASP A 93 -17.29 16.61 -64.01
C ASP A 93 -17.39 15.53 -65.09
N GLU A 94 -17.14 14.27 -64.76
CA GLU A 94 -17.23 13.14 -65.71
C GLU A 94 -18.68 12.95 -66.21
N ALA A 95 -19.68 13.03 -65.31
CA ALA A 95 -21.10 12.95 -65.72
C ALA A 95 -21.48 14.08 -66.66
N THR A 96 -20.93 15.26 -66.45
CA THR A 96 -21.15 16.43 -67.34
C THR A 96 -20.51 16.25 -68.71
N ILE A 97 -19.27 15.73 -68.74
CA ILE A 97 -18.57 15.40 -70.01
C ILE A 97 -19.34 14.31 -70.81
N LEU A 98 -19.87 13.32 -70.11
CA LEU A 98 -20.69 12.26 -70.74
C LEU A 98 -22.04 12.77 -71.23
N ASN A 99 -22.45 13.95 -70.82
CA ASN A 99 -23.73 14.58 -71.15
C ASN A 99 -24.94 13.64 -70.89
N ASP A 100 -24.88 12.84 -69.81
CA ASP A 100 -25.92 11.91 -69.40
C ASP A 100 -26.67 12.47 -68.19
N PRO A 101 -27.92 12.91 -68.36
CA PRO A 101 -28.71 13.47 -67.24
C PRO A 101 -28.94 12.50 -66.08
N ARG A 102 -28.99 11.19 -66.34
CA ARG A 102 -29.14 10.17 -65.34
C ARG A 102 -27.90 10.08 -64.44
N LEU A 103 -26.71 10.02 -65.04
CA LEU A 103 -25.46 9.95 -64.32
C LEU A 103 -25.21 11.24 -63.49
N LEU A 104 -25.56 12.39 -64.07
CA LEU A 104 -25.47 13.67 -63.36
C LEU A 104 -26.41 13.71 -62.14
N ALA A 105 -27.67 13.28 -62.31
CA ALA A 105 -28.62 13.22 -61.21
C ALA A 105 -28.13 12.26 -60.09
N GLN A 106 -27.56 11.11 -60.46
CA GLN A 106 -26.96 10.20 -59.47
C GLN A 106 -25.81 10.84 -58.69
N ALA A 107 -24.93 11.57 -59.37
CA ALA A 107 -23.83 12.30 -58.70
C ALA A 107 -24.37 13.42 -57.77
N GLN A 108 -25.43 14.13 -58.20
CA GLN A 108 -26.07 15.17 -57.40
C GLN A 108 -26.76 14.59 -56.14
N ILE A 109 -27.44 13.45 -56.24
CA ILE A 109 -28.03 12.76 -55.08
C ILE A 109 -26.91 12.34 -54.08
N LYS A 110 -25.78 11.81 -54.56
CA LYS A 110 -24.61 11.52 -53.75
C LYS A 110 -24.03 12.76 -53.10
N SER A 111 -24.01 13.89 -53.82
CA SER A 111 -23.59 15.19 -53.27
C SER A 111 -24.48 15.64 -52.09
N ALA A 112 -25.78 15.57 -52.26
CA ALA A 112 -26.72 15.90 -51.23
C ALA A 112 -26.52 15.03 -49.95
N PHE A 113 -26.30 13.72 -50.12
CA PHE A 113 -25.98 12.83 -49.02
C PHE A 113 -24.67 13.21 -48.30
N LEU A 114 -23.60 13.50 -49.03
CA LEU A 114 -22.32 13.85 -48.45
C LEU A 114 -22.38 15.17 -47.68
N PHE A 115 -23.09 16.19 -48.21
CA PHE A 115 -23.35 17.44 -47.51
C PHE A 115 -24.15 17.20 -46.21
N LEU A 116 -25.18 16.37 -46.26
CA LEU A 116 -25.98 16.02 -45.10
C LEU A 116 -25.12 15.37 -44.00
N SER A 117 -24.27 14.39 -44.35
CA SER A 117 -23.39 13.68 -43.41
C SER A 117 -22.38 14.62 -42.74
N SER A 118 -21.98 15.70 -43.39
CA SER A 118 -21.09 16.72 -42.82
C SER A 118 -21.81 17.82 -42.01
N GLY A 119 -23.15 17.86 -42.01
CA GLY A 119 -23.97 18.87 -41.37
C GLY A 119 -24.22 20.13 -42.21
N LEU A 120 -23.94 20.09 -43.51
CA LEU A 120 -24.20 21.16 -44.47
C LEU A 120 -25.65 21.03 -44.99
N PHE A 121 -26.64 21.25 -44.11
CA PHE A 121 -28.06 21.05 -44.41
C PHE A 121 -28.58 21.93 -45.54
N LYS A 122 -28.12 23.18 -45.59
CA LYS A 122 -28.51 24.15 -46.64
C LYS A 122 -28.05 23.67 -48.02
N GLU A 123 -26.78 23.30 -48.13
CA GLU A 123 -26.19 22.83 -49.39
C GLU A 123 -26.85 21.52 -49.84
N SER A 124 -27.18 20.61 -48.91
CA SER A 124 -27.91 19.40 -49.17
C SER A 124 -29.33 19.68 -49.70
N ALA A 125 -30.04 20.63 -49.08
CA ALA A 125 -31.37 21.04 -49.49
C ALA A 125 -31.35 21.67 -50.90
N ASP A 126 -30.42 22.60 -51.17
CA ASP A 126 -30.32 23.28 -52.44
C ASP A 126 -30.12 22.27 -53.59
N VAL A 127 -29.25 21.28 -53.43
CA VAL A 127 -29.05 20.24 -54.43
C VAL A 127 -30.31 19.40 -54.65
N LEU A 128 -31.02 19.01 -53.59
CA LEU A 128 -32.23 18.21 -53.74
C LEU A 128 -33.41 18.98 -54.32
N GLU A 129 -33.54 20.25 -54.02
CA GLU A 129 -34.61 21.15 -54.54
C GLU A 129 -34.42 21.47 -56.03
N ASP A 130 -33.18 21.53 -56.52
CA ASP A 130 -32.85 21.72 -57.93
C ASP A 130 -33.18 20.50 -58.80
N LEU A 131 -33.26 19.29 -58.20
CA LEU A 131 -33.60 18.06 -58.91
C LEU A 131 -35.11 17.93 -59.20
N GLN A 132 -35.42 17.44 -60.38
CA GLN A 132 -36.83 17.11 -60.74
C GLN A 132 -37.10 15.60 -60.60
N PRO A 133 -37.75 15.14 -59.48
CA PRO A 133 -37.94 13.72 -59.24
C PRO A 133 -38.70 12.99 -60.35
N ALA A 134 -39.56 13.70 -61.03
CA ALA A 134 -40.40 13.13 -62.12
C ALA A 134 -39.54 12.65 -63.34
N THR A 135 -38.34 13.18 -63.53
CA THR A 135 -37.44 12.83 -64.65
C THR A 135 -36.54 11.64 -64.30
N LEU A 136 -36.45 11.25 -63.02
CA LEU A 136 -35.60 10.20 -62.53
C LEU A 136 -36.21 8.82 -62.83
N ASP A 137 -35.37 7.81 -63.05
CA ASP A 137 -35.81 6.40 -63.03
C ASP A 137 -36.23 5.99 -61.62
N SER A 138 -36.87 4.83 -61.49
CA SER A 138 -37.44 4.35 -60.24
C SER A 138 -36.38 4.22 -59.13
N ALA A 139 -35.18 3.75 -59.46
CA ALA A 139 -34.09 3.54 -58.49
C ALA A 139 -33.54 4.89 -57.94
N LEU A 140 -33.23 5.82 -58.83
CA LEU A 140 -32.75 7.16 -58.45
C LEU A 140 -33.84 7.97 -57.75
N ARG A 141 -35.11 7.77 -58.13
CA ARG A 141 -36.23 8.41 -57.46
C ARG A 141 -36.40 7.91 -56.02
N ALA A 142 -36.21 6.61 -55.81
CA ALA A 142 -36.18 6.06 -54.46
C ALA A 142 -35.04 6.68 -53.60
N GLU A 143 -33.81 6.74 -54.15
CA GLU A 143 -32.66 7.35 -53.48
C GLU A 143 -32.90 8.83 -53.15
N TYR A 144 -33.40 9.61 -54.11
CA TYR A 144 -33.77 11.00 -53.90
C TYR A 144 -34.72 11.16 -52.68
N HIS A 145 -35.79 10.40 -52.66
CA HIS A 145 -36.80 10.51 -51.59
C HIS A 145 -36.24 10.01 -50.24
N ILE A 146 -35.38 8.98 -50.23
CA ILE A 146 -34.71 8.51 -49.02
C ILE A 146 -33.82 9.61 -48.43
N HIS A 147 -32.95 10.23 -49.24
CA HIS A 147 -32.03 11.26 -48.74
C HIS A 147 -32.77 12.54 -48.38
N TYR A 148 -33.82 12.92 -49.09
CA TYR A 148 -34.63 14.07 -48.76
C TYR A 148 -35.40 13.84 -47.45
N ALA A 149 -35.96 12.66 -47.23
CA ALA A 149 -36.59 12.31 -45.97
C ALA A 149 -35.58 12.39 -44.80
N ARG A 150 -34.39 11.87 -44.98
CA ARG A 150 -33.33 11.93 -43.97
C ARG A 150 -32.92 13.37 -43.65
N LEU A 151 -32.73 14.22 -44.66
CA LEU A 151 -32.44 15.64 -44.48
C LEU A 151 -33.49 16.33 -43.61
N LEU A 152 -34.77 16.13 -43.94
CA LEU A 152 -35.88 16.72 -43.24
C LEU A 152 -36.00 16.21 -41.80
N TYR A 153 -35.71 14.94 -41.55
CA TYR A 153 -35.64 14.40 -40.18
C TYR A 153 -34.47 14.92 -39.38
N ASP A 154 -33.29 15.09 -39.97
CA ASP A 154 -32.13 15.65 -39.30
C ASP A 154 -32.37 17.17 -39.01
N MET A 155 -32.99 17.90 -39.93
CA MET A 155 -33.45 19.28 -39.70
C MET A 155 -34.49 19.37 -38.59
N ALA A 156 -35.43 18.44 -38.49
CA ALA A 156 -36.41 18.35 -37.43
C ALA A 156 -35.79 18.13 -36.05
N ASP A 157 -34.73 17.33 -35.96
CA ASP A 157 -33.99 17.06 -34.73
C ASP A 157 -33.24 18.32 -34.21
N TYR A 158 -32.86 19.25 -35.09
CA TYR A 158 -32.25 20.55 -34.75
C TYR A 158 -33.27 21.64 -34.45
N ALA A 159 -34.42 21.58 -35.11
CA ALA A 159 -35.46 22.57 -34.95
C ALA A 159 -36.24 22.37 -33.64
N GLN A 160 -36.98 23.38 -33.22
CA GLN A 160 -37.86 23.31 -32.07
C GLN A 160 -39.28 23.72 -32.43
N GLY A 161 -40.25 23.22 -31.66
CA GLY A 161 -41.62 23.61 -31.77
C GLY A 161 -42.26 23.33 -33.13
N GLN A 162 -42.97 24.28 -33.69
CA GLN A 162 -43.77 24.10 -34.92
C GLN A 162 -42.90 23.84 -36.18
N ILE A 163 -41.68 24.40 -36.21
CA ILE A 163 -40.76 24.20 -37.34
C ILE A 163 -40.33 22.74 -37.40
N SER A 164 -39.98 22.12 -36.26
CA SER A 164 -39.68 20.70 -36.17
C SER A 164 -40.84 19.82 -36.68
N ALA A 165 -42.07 20.14 -36.24
CA ALA A 165 -43.26 19.41 -36.70
C ALA A 165 -43.48 19.51 -38.20
N THR A 166 -43.22 20.66 -38.81
CA THR A 166 -43.32 20.83 -40.28
C THR A 166 -42.30 19.96 -41.02
N TYR A 167 -41.04 19.94 -40.57
CA TYR A 167 -40.00 19.08 -41.15
C TYR A 167 -40.33 17.61 -40.99
N LEU A 168 -40.84 17.19 -39.82
CA LEU A 168 -41.27 15.80 -39.60
C LEU A 168 -42.37 15.38 -40.59
N GLU A 169 -43.40 16.23 -40.79
CA GLU A 169 -44.49 15.96 -41.71
C GLU A 169 -43.99 15.84 -43.15
N GLN A 170 -43.13 16.75 -43.58
CA GLN A 170 -42.51 16.70 -44.90
C GLN A 170 -41.63 15.42 -45.05
N GLY A 171 -40.84 15.08 -44.04
CA GLY A 171 -40.02 13.86 -44.00
C GLY A 171 -40.88 12.57 -44.12
N HIS A 172 -42.02 12.56 -43.46
CA HIS A 172 -43.00 11.46 -43.57
C HIS A 172 -43.54 11.32 -44.97
N ARG A 173 -43.86 12.44 -45.65
CA ARG A 173 -44.30 12.39 -47.07
C ARG A 173 -43.20 11.84 -47.97
N GLN A 174 -41.94 12.26 -47.79
CA GLN A 174 -40.81 11.76 -48.58
C GLN A 174 -40.54 10.26 -48.31
N SER A 175 -40.60 9.81 -47.06
CA SER A 175 -40.46 8.40 -46.72
C SER A 175 -41.54 7.52 -47.38
N ASN A 176 -42.77 7.97 -47.40
CA ASN A 176 -43.87 7.26 -48.09
C ASN A 176 -43.66 7.20 -49.59
N LEU A 177 -43.16 8.25 -50.23
CA LEU A 177 -42.81 8.24 -51.65
C LEU A 177 -41.64 7.29 -51.92
N ALA A 178 -40.59 7.31 -51.08
CA ALA A 178 -39.48 6.38 -51.22
C ALA A 178 -39.94 4.92 -51.24
N LEU A 179 -40.80 4.54 -50.29
CA LEU A 179 -41.31 3.16 -50.19
C LEU A 179 -42.13 2.70 -51.41
N GLN A 180 -42.69 3.62 -52.22
CA GLN A 180 -43.40 3.31 -53.46
C GLN A 180 -42.44 2.97 -54.63
N TYR A 181 -41.21 3.51 -54.58
CA TYR A 181 -40.25 3.37 -55.68
C TYR A 181 -39.13 2.36 -55.39
N ILE A 182 -38.95 1.91 -54.14
CA ILE A 182 -37.97 0.88 -53.81
C ILE A 182 -38.40 -0.44 -54.42
N SER A 183 -37.46 -1.12 -55.10
CA SER A 183 -37.72 -2.46 -55.66
C SER A 183 -38.07 -3.46 -54.55
N THR A 184 -39.01 -4.36 -54.85
CA THR A 184 -39.39 -5.47 -53.95
C THR A 184 -38.22 -6.42 -53.62
N ASP A 185 -37.21 -6.46 -54.50
CA ASP A 185 -36.02 -7.31 -54.34
C ASP A 185 -34.99 -6.64 -53.40
N ASP A 186 -35.03 -5.33 -53.24
CA ASP A 186 -34.15 -4.57 -52.32
C ASP A 186 -34.75 -4.55 -50.91
N THR A 187 -34.76 -5.71 -50.28
CA THR A 187 -35.39 -5.90 -48.95
C THR A 187 -34.69 -5.09 -47.86
N VAL A 188 -33.35 -4.93 -47.91
CA VAL A 188 -32.58 -4.15 -46.93
C VAL A 188 -32.97 -2.67 -46.95
N ARG A 189 -32.96 -2.07 -48.14
CA ARG A 189 -33.31 -0.65 -48.31
C ARG A 189 -34.79 -0.37 -47.97
N TYR A 190 -35.71 -1.28 -48.38
CA TYR A 190 -37.12 -1.17 -48.04
C TYR A 190 -37.37 -1.18 -46.55
N TRP A 191 -36.85 -2.21 -45.83
CA TRP A 191 -37.09 -2.33 -44.40
C TRP A 191 -36.37 -1.27 -43.59
N SER A 192 -35.13 -0.83 -43.96
CA SER A 192 -34.43 0.28 -43.31
C SER A 192 -35.18 1.61 -43.44
N THR A 193 -35.70 1.92 -44.65
CA THR A 193 -36.50 3.13 -44.87
C THR A 193 -37.81 3.09 -44.10
N ALA A 194 -38.52 1.95 -44.12
CA ALA A 194 -39.75 1.73 -43.38
C ALA A 194 -39.53 1.79 -41.85
N ALA A 195 -38.39 1.30 -41.37
CA ALA A 195 -38.01 1.36 -39.95
C ALA A 195 -37.74 2.79 -39.48
N LEU A 196 -36.93 3.57 -40.23
CA LEU A 196 -36.68 4.98 -39.96
C LEU A 196 -37.99 5.80 -39.92
N TYR A 197 -38.87 5.57 -40.89
CA TYR A 197 -40.19 6.19 -40.93
C TYR A 197 -41.02 5.87 -39.68
N ALA A 198 -41.11 4.61 -39.26
CA ALA A 198 -41.81 4.24 -38.03
C ALA A 198 -41.17 4.84 -36.77
N MET A 199 -39.83 4.89 -36.71
CA MET A 199 -39.10 5.51 -35.62
C MET A 199 -39.43 7.00 -35.47
N LYS A 200 -39.47 7.75 -36.58
CA LYS A 200 -39.82 9.17 -36.59
C LYS A 200 -41.31 9.44 -36.32
N GLN A 201 -42.16 8.42 -36.46
CA GLN A 201 -43.54 8.44 -36.00
C GLN A 201 -43.71 8.05 -34.52
N CYS A 202 -42.62 7.79 -33.80
CA CYS A 202 -42.63 7.26 -32.44
C CYS A 202 -43.33 5.90 -32.29
N ASP A 203 -43.51 5.13 -33.38
CA ASP A 203 -43.99 3.74 -33.35
C ASP A 203 -42.81 2.79 -33.10
N ASN A 204 -42.38 2.80 -31.85
CA ASN A 204 -41.16 2.12 -31.41
C ASN A 204 -41.17 0.59 -31.70
N LEU A 205 -42.32 -0.06 -31.47
CA LEU A 205 -42.42 -1.52 -31.68
C LEU A 205 -42.29 -1.88 -33.16
N ARG A 206 -42.97 -1.12 -34.03
CA ARG A 206 -42.92 -1.32 -35.48
C ARG A 206 -41.55 -0.95 -36.04
N ALA A 207 -40.88 0.08 -35.49
CA ALA A 207 -39.53 0.42 -35.87
C ALA A 207 -38.54 -0.72 -35.58
N ILE A 208 -38.57 -1.32 -34.37
CA ILE A 208 -37.70 -2.43 -33.98
C ILE A 208 -37.95 -3.67 -34.90
N GLU A 209 -39.22 -4.00 -35.13
CA GLU A 209 -39.56 -5.12 -36.00
C GLU A 209 -38.98 -4.94 -37.41
N ARG A 210 -39.12 -3.73 -37.97
CA ARG A 210 -38.64 -3.41 -39.31
C ARG A 210 -37.13 -3.39 -39.42
N PHE A 211 -36.41 -2.83 -38.40
CA PHE A 211 -34.95 -2.91 -38.34
C PHE A 211 -34.46 -4.36 -38.25
N ARG A 212 -35.14 -5.22 -37.49
CA ARG A 212 -34.80 -6.66 -37.47
C ARG A 212 -34.94 -7.31 -38.84
N ARG A 213 -36.01 -7.01 -39.57
CA ARG A 213 -36.19 -7.51 -40.94
C ARG A 213 -35.09 -7.00 -41.89
N ALA A 214 -34.65 -5.75 -41.74
CA ALA A 214 -33.52 -5.22 -42.50
C ALA A 214 -32.23 -6.00 -42.20
N LEU A 215 -31.99 -6.31 -40.93
CA LEU A 215 -30.81 -7.08 -40.48
C LEU A 215 -30.81 -8.55 -40.96
N GLU A 216 -31.96 -9.12 -41.29
CA GLU A 216 -32.10 -10.47 -41.88
C GLU A 216 -31.73 -10.51 -43.37
N GLY A 217 -31.55 -9.35 -44.00
CA GLY A 217 -31.18 -9.26 -45.42
C GLY A 217 -29.79 -9.84 -45.70
N SER A 218 -29.69 -10.75 -46.66
CA SER A 218 -28.43 -11.44 -47.00
C SER A 218 -27.31 -10.52 -47.53
N THR A 219 -27.67 -9.33 -48.00
CA THR A 219 -26.77 -8.38 -48.68
C THR A 219 -26.39 -7.18 -47.79
N ILE A 220 -26.85 -7.17 -46.54
CA ILE A 220 -26.62 -6.05 -45.62
C ILE A 220 -25.12 -5.89 -45.29
N SER A 221 -24.58 -4.70 -45.54
CA SER A 221 -23.21 -4.34 -45.22
C SER A 221 -23.00 -4.05 -43.72
N GLU A 222 -21.75 -4.09 -43.24
CA GLU A 222 -21.43 -3.70 -41.85
C GLU A 222 -21.80 -2.24 -41.54
N HIS A 223 -21.69 -1.32 -42.49
CA HIS A 223 -22.14 0.05 -42.34
C HIS A 223 -23.66 0.16 -42.15
N GLU A 224 -24.47 -0.57 -42.96
CA GLU A 224 -25.94 -0.60 -42.80
C GLU A 224 -26.36 -1.25 -41.49
N LYS A 225 -25.63 -2.29 -41.00
CA LYS A 225 -25.82 -2.88 -39.68
C LYS A 225 -25.57 -1.84 -38.59
N ALA A 226 -24.50 -1.04 -38.68
CA ALA A 226 -24.20 0.01 -37.73
C ALA A 226 -25.36 1.03 -37.62
N ILE A 227 -25.91 1.46 -38.75
CA ILE A 227 -27.07 2.35 -38.79
C ILE A 227 -28.29 1.72 -38.15
N ALA A 228 -28.61 0.47 -38.48
CA ALA A 228 -29.75 -0.26 -37.93
C ALA A 228 -29.59 -0.45 -36.39
N TYR A 229 -28.43 -0.88 -35.92
CA TYR A 229 -28.16 -1.09 -34.51
C TYR A 229 -28.19 0.23 -33.73
N SER A 230 -27.56 1.31 -34.19
CA SER A 230 -27.60 2.61 -33.52
C SER A 230 -29.04 3.17 -33.42
N SER A 231 -29.84 2.99 -34.49
CA SER A 231 -31.26 3.38 -34.49
C SER A 231 -32.09 2.54 -33.51
N MET A 232 -31.86 1.22 -33.44
CA MET A 232 -32.52 0.35 -32.46
C MET A 232 -32.11 0.71 -31.04
N GLY A 233 -30.83 1.03 -30.79
CA GLY A 233 -30.33 1.50 -29.51
C GLY A 233 -31.05 2.77 -29.07
N PHE A 234 -31.22 3.73 -29.97
CA PHE A 234 -32.01 4.95 -29.71
C PHE A 234 -33.48 4.64 -29.39
N VAL A 235 -34.13 3.76 -30.17
CA VAL A 235 -35.53 3.38 -29.94
C VAL A 235 -35.71 2.70 -28.57
N TYR A 236 -34.81 1.79 -28.18
CA TYR A 236 -34.84 1.16 -26.85
C TYR A 236 -34.63 2.16 -25.74
N ASP A 237 -33.79 3.16 -25.94
CA ASP A 237 -33.58 4.24 -24.98
C ASP A 237 -34.87 5.07 -24.78
N CYS A 238 -35.55 5.45 -25.85
CA CYS A 238 -36.86 6.11 -25.80
C CYS A 238 -37.93 5.27 -25.08
N MET A 239 -37.80 3.94 -25.10
CA MET A 239 -38.67 3.01 -24.37
C MET A 239 -38.26 2.82 -22.89
N GLY A 240 -37.18 3.45 -22.43
CA GLY A 240 -36.64 3.26 -21.09
C GLY A 240 -35.96 1.90 -20.85
N ARG A 241 -35.59 1.17 -21.91
CA ARG A 241 -34.95 -0.15 -21.85
C ARG A 241 -33.44 -0.02 -22.03
N SER A 242 -32.79 0.51 -20.99
CA SER A 242 -31.37 0.87 -21.04
C SER A 242 -30.44 -0.29 -21.40
N ASP A 243 -30.68 -1.51 -20.87
CA ASP A 243 -29.83 -2.66 -21.17
C ASP A 243 -29.86 -3.03 -22.67
N SER A 244 -31.05 -3.00 -23.28
CA SER A 244 -31.17 -3.22 -24.71
C SER A 244 -30.55 -2.09 -25.53
N ALA A 245 -30.74 -0.83 -25.08
CA ALA A 245 -30.15 0.34 -25.72
C ALA A 245 -28.60 0.24 -25.70
N ASP A 246 -28.02 -0.13 -24.58
CA ASP A 246 -26.57 -0.30 -24.40
C ASP A 246 -26.03 -1.41 -25.30
N HIS A 247 -26.69 -2.57 -25.32
CA HIS A 247 -26.31 -3.69 -26.17
C HIS A 247 -26.29 -3.31 -27.66
N TYR A 248 -27.36 -2.69 -28.17
CA TYR A 248 -27.43 -2.28 -29.56
C TYR A 248 -26.45 -1.15 -29.91
N MET A 249 -26.17 -0.23 -29.00
CA MET A 249 -25.13 0.78 -29.22
C MET A 249 -23.73 0.17 -29.30
N VAL A 250 -23.42 -0.88 -28.50
CA VAL A 250 -22.17 -1.63 -28.63
C VAL A 250 -22.07 -2.34 -29.97
N LEU A 251 -23.15 -3.01 -30.42
CA LEU A 251 -23.18 -3.64 -31.73
C LEU A 251 -22.97 -2.62 -32.86
N ALA A 252 -23.57 -1.43 -32.74
CA ALA A 252 -23.36 -0.34 -33.71
C ALA A 252 -21.88 0.08 -33.76
N ALA A 253 -21.25 0.30 -32.57
CA ALA A 253 -19.83 0.68 -32.49
C ALA A 253 -18.91 -0.41 -33.09
N ILE A 254 -19.21 -1.69 -32.86
CA ILE A 254 -18.48 -2.82 -33.46
C ILE A 254 -18.60 -2.80 -34.99
N SER A 255 -19.84 -2.61 -35.50
CA SER A 255 -20.08 -2.57 -36.95
C SER A 255 -19.42 -1.33 -37.60
N ASP A 256 -19.40 -0.16 -36.93
CA ASP A 256 -18.66 1.03 -37.38
C ASP A 256 -17.15 0.75 -37.47
N LEU A 257 -16.57 0.06 -36.49
CA LEU A 257 -15.16 -0.34 -36.55
C LEU A 257 -14.84 -1.26 -37.72
N ARG A 258 -15.68 -2.29 -37.92
CA ARG A 258 -15.52 -3.29 -38.99
C ARG A 258 -15.65 -2.69 -40.39
N SER A 259 -16.54 -1.74 -40.55
CA SER A 259 -16.73 -0.99 -41.83
C SER A 259 -15.76 0.15 -42.01
N CYS A 260 -14.92 0.46 -41.01
CA CYS A 260 -14.09 1.68 -40.96
C CYS A 260 -14.92 2.97 -41.08
N THR A 261 -16.13 2.99 -40.60
CA THR A 261 -16.93 4.20 -40.52
C THR A 261 -16.33 5.15 -39.49
N LYS A 262 -16.04 6.39 -39.90
CA LYS A 262 -15.38 7.40 -39.08
C LYS A 262 -16.34 8.46 -38.53
N GLU A 263 -17.62 8.29 -38.71
CA GLU A 263 -18.65 9.17 -38.16
C GLU A 263 -18.75 9.11 -36.62
N ALA A 264 -18.27 8.04 -35.98
CA ALA A 264 -17.96 7.86 -34.56
C ALA A 264 -19.10 8.08 -33.55
N VAL A 265 -20.35 8.07 -33.98
CA VAL A 265 -21.51 8.41 -33.10
C VAL A 265 -21.73 7.34 -32.03
N ALA A 266 -21.76 6.07 -32.43
CA ALA A 266 -22.09 4.97 -31.51
C ALA A 266 -21.04 4.83 -30.40
N LEU A 267 -19.75 4.87 -30.74
CA LEU A 267 -18.66 4.77 -29.75
C LEU A 267 -18.67 5.94 -28.75
N ALA A 268 -18.99 7.16 -29.20
CA ALA A 268 -19.11 8.33 -28.33
C ALA A 268 -20.29 8.19 -27.33
N ILE A 269 -21.43 7.66 -27.79
CA ILE A 269 -22.60 7.41 -26.93
C ILE A 269 -22.26 6.32 -25.90
N VAL A 270 -21.63 5.23 -26.32
CA VAL A 270 -21.17 4.17 -25.40
C VAL A 270 -20.23 4.75 -24.35
N ALA A 271 -19.27 5.60 -24.75
CA ALA A 271 -18.35 6.26 -23.81
C ALA A 271 -19.09 7.15 -22.79
N GLN A 272 -20.09 7.95 -23.25
CA GLN A 272 -20.87 8.78 -22.36
C GLN A 272 -21.65 7.96 -21.31
N ARG A 273 -22.27 6.87 -21.73
CA ARG A 273 -23.04 5.96 -20.87
C ARG A 273 -22.15 5.19 -19.89
N LEU A 274 -20.99 4.73 -20.34
CA LEU A 274 -19.98 4.10 -19.46
C LEU A 274 -19.49 5.06 -18.38
N ASN A 275 -19.27 6.32 -18.73
CA ASN A 275 -18.90 7.32 -17.74
C ASN A 275 -20.00 7.53 -16.70
N ALA A 276 -21.25 7.56 -17.12
CA ALA A 276 -22.40 7.67 -16.22
C ALA A 276 -22.57 6.45 -15.30
N SER A 277 -22.16 5.24 -15.76
CA SER A 277 -22.17 4.01 -14.97
C SER A 277 -20.92 3.83 -14.08
N GLY A 278 -19.92 4.71 -14.21
CA GLY A 278 -18.71 4.72 -13.37
C GLY A 278 -17.47 4.05 -13.98
N ASP A 279 -17.55 3.46 -15.17
CA ASP A 279 -16.37 2.95 -15.89
C ASP A 279 -15.68 4.09 -16.68
N THR A 280 -15.24 5.12 -15.95
CA THR A 280 -14.55 6.28 -16.51
C THR A 280 -13.27 5.95 -17.27
N PRO A 281 -12.43 4.98 -16.85
CA PRO A 281 -11.22 4.64 -17.59
C PRO A 281 -11.51 4.09 -19.00
N ARG A 282 -12.52 3.24 -19.15
CA ARG A 282 -12.92 2.70 -20.45
C ARG A 282 -13.61 3.77 -21.28
N ALA A 283 -14.47 4.57 -20.68
CA ALA A 283 -15.11 5.72 -21.32
C ALA A 283 -14.08 6.71 -21.91
N ALA A 284 -12.99 7.00 -21.18
CA ALA A 284 -11.92 7.88 -21.65
C ALA A 284 -11.24 7.31 -22.92
N ARG A 285 -10.95 6.01 -22.96
CA ARG A 285 -10.36 5.38 -24.17
C ARG A 285 -11.30 5.46 -25.38
N TYR A 286 -12.59 5.18 -25.16
CA TYR A 286 -13.58 5.18 -26.24
C TYR A 286 -13.84 6.57 -26.80
N VAL A 287 -13.95 7.60 -25.93
CA VAL A 287 -14.15 8.97 -26.43
C VAL A 287 -12.91 9.52 -27.14
N GLN A 288 -11.70 9.16 -26.68
CA GLN A 288 -10.46 9.53 -27.39
C GLN A 288 -10.41 8.91 -28.79
N GLN A 289 -10.77 7.63 -28.93
CA GLN A 289 -10.87 6.98 -30.24
C GLN A 289 -11.95 7.64 -31.11
N ALA A 290 -13.13 7.90 -30.55
CA ALA A 290 -14.22 8.57 -31.26
C ALA A 290 -13.80 9.96 -31.77
N LEU A 291 -13.06 10.73 -30.95
CA LEU A 291 -12.52 12.03 -31.35
C LEU A 291 -11.46 11.92 -32.45
N ALA A 292 -10.56 10.93 -32.35
CA ALA A 292 -9.57 10.66 -33.38
C ALA A 292 -10.24 10.32 -34.72
N ASP A 293 -11.28 9.50 -34.69
CA ASP A 293 -12.05 9.13 -35.88
C ASP A 293 -12.83 10.32 -36.46
N ALA A 294 -13.49 11.13 -35.63
CA ALA A 294 -14.18 12.34 -36.06
C ALA A 294 -13.24 13.39 -36.66
N ASN A 295 -12.03 13.54 -36.11
CA ASN A 295 -11.01 14.41 -36.65
C ASN A 295 -10.49 13.92 -38.00
N PHE A 296 -10.28 12.60 -38.14
CA PHE A 296 -9.87 12.00 -39.39
C PHE A 296 -10.93 12.14 -40.50
N TYR A 297 -12.20 11.97 -40.15
CA TYR A 297 -13.32 12.14 -41.08
C TYR A 297 -13.48 13.60 -41.53
N ASN A 298 -13.16 14.56 -40.66
CA ASN A 298 -13.27 16.00 -40.84
C ASN A 298 -14.70 16.56 -40.90
N ALA A 299 -15.68 15.90 -40.25
CA ALA A 299 -17.02 16.45 -40.07
C ALA A 299 -17.09 17.37 -38.85
N ARG A 300 -17.10 18.69 -39.03
CA ARG A 300 -17.09 19.69 -37.94
C ARG A 300 -18.18 19.48 -36.92
N HIS A 301 -19.38 19.12 -37.36
CA HIS A 301 -20.52 18.84 -36.48
C HIS A 301 -20.23 17.67 -35.50
N ARG A 302 -19.62 16.59 -35.99
CA ARG A 302 -19.26 15.42 -35.18
C ARG A 302 -18.12 15.73 -34.20
N GLN A 303 -17.11 16.46 -34.66
CA GLN A 303 -16.02 16.95 -33.80
C GLN A 303 -16.57 17.76 -32.63
N LEU A 304 -17.50 18.69 -32.88
CA LEU A 304 -18.14 19.50 -31.83
C LEU A 304 -18.95 18.64 -30.84
N SER A 305 -19.65 17.64 -31.33
CA SER A 305 -20.46 16.76 -30.47
C SER A 305 -19.58 15.93 -29.54
N VAL A 306 -18.50 15.31 -30.03
CA VAL A 306 -17.58 14.50 -29.24
C VAL A 306 -16.72 15.36 -28.32
N SER A 307 -16.27 16.55 -28.77
CA SER A 307 -15.45 17.44 -27.96
C SER A 307 -16.16 17.99 -26.71
N LYS A 308 -17.49 18.00 -26.66
CA LYS A 308 -18.26 18.37 -25.48
C LYS A 308 -18.21 17.29 -24.38
N ILE A 309 -18.04 16.03 -24.76
CA ILE A 309 -18.05 14.89 -23.82
C ILE A 309 -16.66 14.71 -23.20
N LEU A 310 -15.60 14.90 -23.98
CA LEU A 310 -14.21 14.64 -23.57
C LEU A 310 -13.81 15.34 -22.27
N PRO A 311 -14.01 16.67 -22.09
CA PRO A 311 -13.58 17.35 -20.86
C PRO A 311 -14.25 16.82 -19.60
N ILE A 312 -15.51 16.38 -19.71
CA ILE A 312 -16.28 15.83 -18.58
C ILE A 312 -15.64 14.52 -18.13
N ILE A 313 -15.30 13.64 -19.09
CA ILE A 313 -14.67 12.34 -18.82
C ILE A 313 -13.24 12.53 -18.28
N GLU A 314 -12.46 13.44 -18.87
CA GLU A 314 -11.11 13.74 -18.42
C GLU A 314 -11.09 14.32 -16.99
N GLN A 315 -12.02 15.19 -16.68
CA GLN A 315 -12.16 15.75 -15.32
C GLN A 315 -12.48 14.65 -14.29
N GLN A 316 -13.40 13.75 -14.62
CA GLN A 316 -13.72 12.62 -13.73
C GLN A 316 -12.55 11.67 -13.57
N LEU A 317 -11.84 11.35 -14.65
CA LEU A 317 -10.63 10.53 -14.60
C LEU A 317 -9.56 11.15 -13.70
N LEU A 318 -9.34 12.47 -13.83
CA LEU A 318 -8.39 13.20 -12.99
C LEU A 318 -8.76 13.14 -11.51
N LEU A 319 -10.06 13.32 -11.20
CA LEU A 319 -10.56 13.22 -9.83
C LEU A 319 -10.35 11.80 -9.25
N MET A 320 -10.63 10.76 -10.04
CA MET A 320 -10.37 9.37 -9.62
C MET A 320 -8.89 9.12 -9.35
N GLN A 321 -8.00 9.61 -10.22
CA GLN A 321 -6.55 9.51 -10.01
C GLN A 321 -6.09 10.25 -8.75
N GLN A 322 -6.62 11.45 -8.50
CA GLN A 322 -6.32 12.21 -7.28
C GLN A 322 -6.76 11.46 -6.02
N GLN A 323 -7.97 10.88 -6.03
CA GLN A 323 -8.47 10.06 -4.91
C GLN A 323 -7.62 8.81 -4.69
N HIS A 324 -7.23 8.12 -5.76
CA HIS A 324 -6.35 6.95 -5.68
C HIS A 324 -4.98 7.32 -5.09
N ASN A 325 -4.36 8.39 -5.58
CA ASN A 325 -3.10 8.90 -5.05
C ASN A 325 -3.21 9.35 -3.57
N HIS A 326 -4.36 9.90 -3.18
CA HIS A 326 -4.61 10.24 -1.78
C HIS A 326 -4.69 8.99 -0.89
N ARG A 327 -5.39 7.94 -1.33
CA ARG A 327 -5.44 6.65 -0.62
C ARG A 327 -4.05 6.01 -0.47
N ILE A 328 -3.25 6.02 -1.54
CA ILE A 328 -1.87 5.51 -1.50
C ILE A 328 -1.02 6.29 -0.50
N ARG A 329 -1.15 7.63 -0.46
CA ARG A 329 -0.42 8.47 0.53
C ARG A 329 -0.81 8.12 1.97
N ILE A 330 -2.10 7.92 2.25
CA ILE A 330 -2.57 7.49 3.57
C ILE A 330 -1.99 6.12 3.94
N LEU A 331 -2.06 5.14 3.03
CA LEU A 331 -1.51 3.80 3.28
C LEU A 331 -0.01 3.84 3.56
N ASN A 332 0.75 4.63 2.79
CA ASN A 332 2.19 4.82 3.02
C ASN A 332 2.46 5.50 4.38
N ALA A 333 1.68 6.52 4.75
CA ALA A 333 1.80 7.16 6.07
C ALA A 333 1.54 6.17 7.22
N CYS A 334 0.50 5.33 7.11
CA CYS A 334 0.21 4.27 8.06
C CYS A 334 1.36 3.25 8.15
N LEU A 335 1.92 2.84 7.00
CA LEU A 335 3.05 1.92 6.95
C LEU A 335 4.28 2.51 7.65
N TYR A 336 4.62 3.78 7.38
CA TYR A 336 5.73 4.46 8.07
C TYR A 336 5.49 4.58 9.57
N ALA A 337 4.26 4.86 10.02
CA ALA A 337 3.91 4.89 11.44
C ALA A 337 4.11 3.52 12.11
N VAL A 338 3.73 2.43 11.46
CA VAL A 338 3.96 1.06 11.97
C VAL A 338 5.45 0.73 12.03
N LEU A 339 6.22 1.09 10.99
CA LEU A 339 7.67 0.87 10.98
C LEU A 339 8.38 1.66 12.07
N THR A 340 8.01 2.93 12.30
CA THR A 340 8.59 3.74 13.37
C THR A 340 8.27 3.17 14.75
N MET A 341 7.02 2.70 14.97
CA MET A 341 6.64 2.04 16.22
C MET A 341 7.45 0.75 16.45
N LEU A 342 7.66 -0.05 15.40
CA LEU A 342 8.49 -1.26 15.47
C LEU A 342 9.94 -0.94 15.81
N CYS A 343 10.52 0.09 15.20
CA CYS A 343 11.88 0.55 15.51
C CYS A 343 12.00 1.00 16.98
N ILE A 344 11.02 1.74 17.50
CA ILE A 344 10.99 2.15 18.92
C ILE A 344 10.91 0.92 19.82
N LEU A 345 10.06 -0.05 19.51
CA LEU A 345 9.94 -1.29 20.28
C LEU A 345 11.26 -2.08 20.31
N LEU A 346 11.91 -2.23 19.16
CA LEU A 346 13.22 -2.88 19.07
C LEU A 346 14.29 -2.15 19.89
N LEU A 347 14.28 -0.83 19.90
CA LEU A 347 15.21 -0.03 20.69
C LEU A 347 14.96 -0.18 22.20
N VAL A 348 13.70 -0.24 22.63
CA VAL A 348 13.32 -0.51 24.02
C VAL A 348 13.76 -1.92 24.43
N LEU A 349 13.50 -2.93 23.59
CA LEU A 349 13.94 -4.31 23.82
C LEU A 349 15.46 -4.42 23.91
N TYR A 350 16.19 -3.78 23.02
CA TYR A 350 17.65 -3.73 23.04
C TYR A 350 18.18 -3.14 24.36
N ASN A 351 17.61 -2.00 24.79
CA ASN A 351 18.00 -1.36 26.06
C ASN A 351 17.67 -2.25 27.27
N ARG A 352 16.53 -2.94 27.27
CA ARG A 352 16.15 -3.92 28.31
C ARG A 352 17.13 -5.06 28.39
N ILE A 353 17.46 -5.67 27.27
CA ILE A 353 18.43 -6.79 27.20
C ILE A 353 19.80 -6.31 27.72
N ARG A 354 20.26 -5.14 27.28
CA ARG A 354 21.54 -4.57 27.74
C ARG A 354 21.57 -4.32 29.26
N ALA A 355 20.47 -3.81 29.83
CA ALA A 355 20.33 -3.60 31.27
C ALA A 355 20.33 -4.93 32.05
N THR A 356 19.66 -5.96 31.54
CA THR A 356 19.64 -7.30 32.17
C THR A 356 21.04 -7.92 32.20
N ILE A 357 21.77 -7.89 31.08
CA ILE A 357 23.14 -8.39 31.00
C ILE A 357 24.08 -7.64 31.99
N ALA A 358 23.90 -6.32 32.12
CA ALA A 358 24.70 -5.52 33.07
C ALA A 358 24.37 -5.92 34.52
N ALA A 359 23.11 -6.14 34.85
CA ALA A 359 22.67 -6.59 36.17
C ALA A 359 23.20 -7.99 36.52
N GLU A 360 23.16 -8.93 35.58
CA GLU A 360 23.73 -10.28 35.77
C GLU A 360 25.22 -10.25 36.03
N ARG A 361 25.97 -9.46 35.27
CA ARG A 361 27.43 -9.26 35.51
C ARG A 361 27.72 -8.69 36.87
N LYS A 362 26.91 -7.76 37.35
CA LYS A 362 27.07 -7.17 38.69
C LYS A 362 26.78 -8.21 39.78
N LEU A 363 25.71 -8.99 39.62
CA LEU A 363 25.33 -10.08 40.54
C LEU A 363 26.43 -11.15 40.62
N GLN A 364 26.97 -11.54 39.48
CA GLN A 364 28.05 -12.52 39.41
C GLN A 364 29.30 -12.07 40.17
N ARG A 365 29.69 -10.77 40.02
CA ARG A 365 30.81 -10.18 40.76
C ARG A 365 30.56 -10.16 42.27
N LEU A 366 29.32 -9.85 42.69
CA LEU A 366 28.96 -9.86 44.12
C LEU A 366 29.01 -11.26 44.71
N ASN A 367 28.47 -12.26 43.99
CA ASN A 367 28.51 -13.67 44.40
C ASN A 367 29.95 -14.18 44.54
N GLN A 368 30.84 -13.80 43.62
CA GLN A 368 32.24 -14.19 43.68
C GLN A 368 32.92 -13.58 44.94
N ARG A 369 32.71 -12.30 45.22
CA ARG A 369 33.25 -11.65 46.43
C ARG A 369 32.71 -12.28 47.73
N LEU A 370 31.42 -12.65 47.71
CA LEU A 370 30.83 -13.34 48.88
C LEU A 370 31.42 -14.73 49.08
N ALA A 371 31.68 -15.48 48.01
CA ALA A 371 32.33 -16.79 48.06
C ALA A 371 33.75 -16.67 48.61
N GLU A 372 34.56 -15.68 48.13
CA GLU A 372 35.89 -15.39 48.61
C GLU A 372 35.88 -15.04 50.12
N ALA A 373 34.97 -14.16 50.58
CA ALA A 373 34.84 -13.80 51.97
C ALA A 373 34.42 -14.99 52.86
N ASN A 374 33.54 -15.86 52.39
CA ASN A 374 33.14 -17.06 53.10
C ASN A 374 34.30 -18.07 53.21
N SER A 375 35.10 -18.25 52.13
CA SER A 375 36.29 -19.11 52.17
C SER A 375 37.30 -18.66 53.21
N ILE A 376 37.59 -17.37 53.26
CA ILE A 376 38.50 -16.79 54.28
C ILE A 376 37.94 -17.05 55.69
N LYS A 377 36.64 -16.84 55.89
CA LYS A 377 36.00 -17.09 57.18
C LYS A 377 36.10 -18.58 57.61
N GLU A 378 35.87 -19.54 56.70
CA GLU A 378 35.99 -20.96 56.97
C GLU A 378 37.43 -21.34 57.34
N GLU A 379 38.42 -20.84 56.61
CA GLU A 379 39.84 -21.06 56.91
C GLU A 379 40.23 -20.54 58.28
N CYS A 380 39.74 -19.37 58.67
CA CYS A 380 39.96 -18.79 60.00
C CYS A 380 39.36 -19.67 61.13
N ILE A 381 38.14 -20.14 60.95
CA ILE A 381 37.45 -21.03 61.92
C ILE A 381 38.22 -22.34 62.06
N ALA A 382 38.59 -22.95 60.94
CA ALA A 382 39.37 -24.20 60.94
C ALA A 382 40.70 -24.06 61.68
N THR A 383 41.43 -22.97 61.40
CA THR A 383 42.71 -22.68 62.07
C THR A 383 42.54 -22.46 63.56
N PHE A 384 41.50 -21.74 63.97
CA PHE A 384 41.17 -21.53 65.39
C PHE A 384 40.88 -22.86 66.11
N LEU A 385 40.01 -23.70 65.53
CA LEU A 385 39.69 -25.01 66.11
C LEU A 385 40.93 -25.94 66.25
N CYS A 386 41.80 -25.93 65.24
CA CYS A 386 43.09 -26.68 65.30
C CYS A 386 44.00 -26.16 66.46
N ASN A 387 44.01 -24.84 66.66
CA ASN A 387 44.82 -24.23 67.73
C ASN A 387 44.31 -24.61 69.10
N GLU A 388 43.01 -24.51 69.35
CA GLU A 388 42.34 -24.94 70.60
C GLU A 388 42.68 -26.42 70.89
N SER A 389 42.49 -27.32 69.91
CA SER A 389 42.81 -28.73 70.07
C SER A 389 44.29 -28.95 70.46
N SER A 390 45.22 -28.18 69.90
CA SER A 390 46.66 -28.27 70.25
C SER A 390 46.91 -27.88 71.71
N VAL A 391 46.23 -26.85 72.25
CA VAL A 391 46.38 -26.43 73.66
C VAL A 391 45.84 -27.54 74.58
N TYR A 392 44.66 -28.08 74.31
CA TYR A 392 44.11 -29.19 75.08
C TYR A 392 45.06 -30.40 75.10
N SER A 393 45.62 -30.77 73.97
CA SER A 393 46.61 -31.85 73.88
C SER A 393 47.85 -31.62 74.75
N LYS A 394 48.38 -30.39 74.77
CA LYS A 394 49.53 -30.02 75.63
C LYS A 394 49.18 -30.07 77.12
N LEU A 395 47.99 -29.59 77.50
CA LEU A 395 47.47 -29.62 78.85
C LEU A 395 47.30 -31.08 79.33
N GLU A 396 46.77 -31.93 78.50
CA GLU A 396 46.58 -33.36 78.78
C GLU A 396 47.90 -34.08 79.02
N LYS A 397 48.91 -33.76 78.19
CA LYS A 397 50.29 -34.29 78.38
C LYS A 397 50.89 -33.83 79.68
N TYR A 398 50.67 -32.55 80.05
CA TYR A 398 51.13 -32.05 81.33
C TYR A 398 50.44 -32.69 82.54
N GLN A 399 49.14 -32.83 82.46
CA GLN A 399 48.37 -33.53 83.49
C GLN A 399 48.84 -35.01 83.67
N ARG A 400 49.12 -35.72 82.60
CA ARG A 400 49.72 -37.06 82.67
C ARG A 400 51.15 -37.03 83.28
N TYR A 401 51.93 -36.05 82.95
CA TYR A 401 53.28 -35.88 83.51
C TYR A 401 53.22 -35.64 85.04
N VAL A 402 52.37 -34.73 85.49
CA VAL A 402 52.19 -34.42 86.95
C VAL A 402 51.67 -35.66 87.65
N LYS A 403 50.66 -36.31 87.16
CA LYS A 403 50.09 -37.51 87.77
C LYS A 403 51.12 -38.65 87.90
N LYS A 404 51.92 -38.87 86.90
CA LYS A 404 52.98 -39.90 86.93
C LYS A 404 54.06 -39.56 87.94
N ARG A 405 54.56 -38.37 87.95
CA ARG A 405 55.61 -37.93 88.92
C ARG A 405 55.11 -37.97 90.36
N ALA A 406 53.86 -37.60 90.58
CA ALA A 406 53.22 -37.70 91.89
C ALA A 406 53.10 -39.16 92.33
N GLN A 407 52.73 -40.06 91.45
CA GLN A 407 52.66 -41.50 91.76
C GLN A 407 54.01 -42.12 92.09
N ASP A 408 55.02 -41.71 91.35
CA ASP A 408 56.41 -42.19 91.55
C ASP A 408 57.12 -41.52 92.79
N LYS A 409 56.41 -40.66 93.55
CA LYS A 409 56.93 -39.91 94.68
C LYS A 409 58.17 -39.03 94.36
N ARG A 410 58.33 -38.65 93.11
CA ARG A 410 59.46 -37.79 92.61
C ARG A 410 58.98 -36.31 92.61
N TRP A 411 58.90 -35.72 93.81
CA TRP A 411 58.37 -34.37 94.04
C TRP A 411 59.29 -33.25 93.50
N ASP A 412 60.62 -33.49 93.56
CA ASP A 412 61.57 -32.52 93.03
C ASP A 412 61.51 -32.32 91.55
N ASP A 413 61.07 -33.39 90.75
CA ASP A 413 60.88 -33.27 89.34
C ASP A 413 59.63 -32.42 88.94
N LEU A 414 58.71 -32.22 89.89
CA LEU A 414 57.56 -31.33 89.66
C LEU A 414 57.90 -29.85 89.68
N LEU A 415 59.07 -29.49 90.25
CA LEU A 415 59.59 -28.14 90.21
C LEU A 415 60.13 -27.75 88.86
N HIS A 416 60.39 -28.74 88.01
CA HIS A 416 60.84 -28.55 86.60
C HIS A 416 59.70 -28.68 85.66
N ILE A 417 59.13 -27.56 85.18
CA ILE A 417 57.99 -27.56 84.24
C ILE A 417 58.55 -27.90 82.86
N PRO A 418 58.02 -28.94 82.21
CA PRO A 418 58.43 -29.24 80.82
C PRO A 418 58.14 -28.13 79.85
N GLN A 419 59.06 -27.84 78.92
CA GLN A 419 58.99 -26.73 77.97
C GLN A 419 57.65 -26.67 77.23
N TYR A 420 57.03 -27.81 76.91
CA TYR A 420 55.71 -27.87 76.24
C TYR A 420 54.53 -27.45 77.12
N ALA A 421 54.74 -27.31 78.41
CA ALA A 421 53.79 -26.84 79.45
C ALA A 421 54.18 -25.50 80.07
N ASP A 422 55.32 -24.98 79.71
CA ASP A 422 55.73 -23.65 80.15
C ASP A 422 54.82 -22.56 79.60
N VAL A 423 54.11 -21.88 80.47
CA VAL A 423 53.10 -20.89 80.14
C VAL A 423 53.67 -19.77 79.25
N ARG A 424 54.91 -19.38 79.45
CA ARG A 424 55.58 -18.34 78.62
C ARG A 424 55.75 -18.83 77.20
N THR A 425 56.17 -20.08 76.98
CA THR A 425 56.31 -20.69 75.67
C THR A 425 54.94 -20.83 75.00
N LEU A 426 53.92 -21.30 75.69
CA LEU A 426 52.54 -21.42 75.19
C LEU A 426 51.97 -20.08 74.73
N ARG A 427 52.29 -19.01 75.54
CA ARG A 427 51.82 -17.65 75.24
C ARG A 427 52.51 -17.05 74.00
N ASN A 428 53.80 -17.26 73.89
CA ASN A 428 54.56 -16.83 72.70
C ASN A 428 54.08 -17.58 71.42
N ASP A 429 53.79 -18.84 71.49
CA ASP A 429 53.19 -19.61 70.41
C ASP A 429 51.82 -19.04 70.05
N PHE A 430 50.96 -18.69 71.01
CA PHE A 430 49.68 -18.05 70.79
C PHE A 430 49.83 -16.70 70.04
N TYR A 431 50.71 -15.83 70.54
CA TYR A 431 50.96 -14.52 69.92
C TYR A 431 51.42 -14.67 68.49
N ARG A 432 52.38 -15.56 68.22
CA ARG A 432 52.90 -15.79 66.89
C ARG A 432 51.84 -16.29 65.92
N ARG A 433 50.98 -17.20 66.34
CA ARG A 433 49.88 -17.73 65.54
C ARG A 433 48.83 -16.66 65.32
N PHE A 434 48.46 -15.91 66.35
CA PHE A 434 47.51 -14.82 66.22
C PHE A 434 48.03 -13.80 65.21
N ASP A 435 49.28 -13.35 65.37
CA ASP A 435 49.87 -12.38 64.46
C ASP A 435 49.90 -12.88 63.02
N THR A 436 50.21 -14.19 62.78
CA THR A 436 50.24 -14.78 61.45
C THR A 436 48.84 -14.79 60.82
N ILE A 437 47.82 -15.26 61.54
CA ILE A 437 46.45 -15.32 61.05
C ILE A 437 45.92 -13.91 60.82
N PHE A 438 46.16 -12.99 61.74
CA PHE A 438 45.66 -11.63 61.61
C PHE A 438 46.25 -10.92 60.41
N LEU A 439 47.57 -11.06 60.18
CA LEU A 439 48.24 -10.45 59.01
C LEU A 439 47.91 -11.17 57.70
N HIS A 440 47.49 -12.43 57.76
CA HIS A 440 46.92 -13.09 56.58
C HIS A 440 45.57 -12.52 56.17
N ILE A 441 44.71 -12.18 57.16
CA ILE A 441 43.40 -11.52 56.92
C ILE A 441 43.56 -10.03 56.57
N PHE A 442 44.51 -9.37 57.22
CA PHE A 442 44.79 -7.95 57.06
C PHE A 442 46.24 -7.68 56.63
N PRO A 443 46.65 -8.03 55.39
CA PRO A 443 48.04 -7.95 54.98
C PRO A 443 48.66 -6.56 55.06
N ASN A 444 47.82 -5.54 54.87
CA ASN A 444 48.23 -4.12 54.88
C ASN A 444 47.97 -3.44 56.22
N PHE A 445 47.71 -4.21 57.32
CA PHE A 445 47.35 -3.61 58.62
C PHE A 445 48.43 -2.64 59.13
N ILE A 446 49.70 -3.05 59.18
CA ILE A 446 50.79 -2.24 59.75
C ILE A 446 50.96 -0.94 58.93
N PRO A 447 51.12 -0.93 57.61
CA PRO A 447 51.19 0.30 56.82
C PRO A 447 49.98 1.21 56.99
N GLN A 448 48.75 0.64 56.91
CA GLN A 448 47.51 1.41 57.01
C GLN A 448 47.34 1.98 58.47
N PHE A 449 47.66 1.18 59.46
CA PHE A 449 47.65 1.65 60.88
C PHE A 449 48.63 2.79 61.09
N ASN A 450 49.84 2.71 60.58
CA ASN A 450 50.83 3.76 60.67
C ASN A 450 50.43 5.05 59.94
N ASN A 451 49.62 5.01 58.94
CA ASN A 451 49.01 6.16 58.28
C ASN A 451 48.04 6.93 59.20
N LEU A 452 47.53 6.29 60.27
CA LEU A 452 46.72 6.96 61.33
C LEU A 452 47.53 7.69 62.36
N LEU A 453 48.82 7.52 62.38
CA LEU A 453 49.75 8.11 63.34
C LEU A 453 50.58 9.26 62.75
N ALA A 454 51.05 10.16 63.55
CA ALA A 454 52.00 11.20 63.14
C ALA A 454 53.30 10.56 62.61
N PRO A 455 53.97 11.13 61.58
CA PRO A 455 55.11 10.49 60.88
C PRO A 455 56.27 10.13 61.82
N ASP A 456 56.47 10.90 62.91
CA ASP A 456 57.49 10.69 63.93
C ASP A 456 57.06 9.68 65.02
N LYS A 457 55.79 9.19 64.99
CA LYS A 457 55.21 8.32 66.01
C LYS A 457 54.79 6.95 65.42
N GLN A 458 55.22 6.65 64.21
CA GLN A 458 54.92 5.35 63.57
C GLN A 458 55.49 4.18 64.36
N ILE A 459 54.80 3.06 64.35
CA ILE A 459 55.16 1.87 65.15
C ILE A 459 55.64 0.80 64.19
N THR A 460 56.88 0.31 64.40
CA THR A 460 57.47 -0.80 63.67
C THR A 460 57.77 -1.94 64.65
N PRO A 461 57.38 -3.19 64.33
CA PRO A 461 57.76 -4.34 65.15
C PRO A 461 59.28 -4.51 65.21
N LYS A 462 59.79 -5.05 66.30
CA LYS A 462 61.24 -5.38 66.43
C LYS A 462 61.61 -6.58 65.56
N ASN A 463 62.91 -6.72 65.21
CA ASN A 463 63.37 -7.87 64.42
C ASN A 463 62.96 -9.18 65.08
N GLY A 464 62.16 -9.99 64.28
CA GLY A 464 61.66 -11.29 64.71
C GLY A 464 60.22 -11.29 65.27
N GLU A 465 59.63 -10.12 65.51
CA GLU A 465 58.21 -10.00 65.89
C GLU A 465 57.33 -9.64 64.65
N LEU A 466 56.18 -10.25 64.54
CA LEU A 466 55.20 -9.92 63.49
C LEU A 466 54.38 -8.73 63.89
N LEU A 467 53.91 -8.69 65.15
CA LEU A 467 53.21 -7.56 65.76
C LEU A 467 53.87 -7.31 67.18
N ASN A 468 54.03 -6.06 67.59
CA ASN A 468 54.34 -5.74 68.95
C ASN A 468 53.10 -5.64 69.84
N ALA A 469 53.21 -5.39 71.12
CA ALA A 469 52.11 -5.29 72.10
C ALA A 469 51.06 -4.25 71.67
N GLU A 470 51.49 -3.09 71.21
CA GLU A 470 50.64 -1.98 70.79
C GLU A 470 49.85 -2.38 69.58
N LEU A 471 50.49 -2.91 68.56
CA LEU A 471 49.83 -3.39 67.32
C LEU A 471 48.84 -4.56 67.58
N ARG A 472 49.18 -5.52 68.48
CA ARG A 472 48.27 -6.58 68.88
C ARG A 472 47.00 -6.06 69.57
N ILE A 473 47.12 -5.03 70.46
CA ILE A 473 45.95 -4.40 71.09
C ILE A 473 44.99 -3.87 69.98
N PHE A 474 45.52 -3.13 69.02
CA PHE A 474 44.74 -2.55 67.99
C PHE A 474 44.28 -3.58 66.91
N ALA A 475 45.01 -4.67 66.70
CA ALA A 475 44.61 -5.81 65.93
C ALA A 475 43.37 -6.48 66.56
N LEU A 476 43.36 -6.66 67.90
CA LEU A 476 42.17 -7.20 68.58
C LEU A 476 40.96 -6.27 68.46
N ILE A 477 41.19 -4.95 68.60
CA ILE A 477 40.12 -3.94 68.40
C ILE A 477 39.61 -3.97 66.99
N ARG A 478 40.47 -4.15 65.98
CA ARG A 478 40.03 -4.31 64.55
C ARG A 478 39.20 -5.55 64.33
N LEU A 479 39.43 -6.62 65.10
CA LEU A 479 38.60 -7.85 65.10
C LEU A 479 37.29 -7.70 65.90
N GLY A 480 37.02 -6.51 66.48
CA GLY A 480 35.80 -6.22 67.26
C GLY A 480 35.92 -6.51 68.76
N ILE A 481 37.10 -6.88 69.26
CA ILE A 481 37.35 -7.10 70.70
C ILE A 481 37.73 -5.76 71.33
N ASN A 482 36.72 -5.03 71.85
CA ASN A 482 36.91 -3.67 72.34
C ASN A 482 37.02 -3.60 73.86
N ASP A 483 36.62 -4.66 74.60
CA ASP A 483 36.66 -4.69 76.05
C ASP A 483 38.11 -4.81 76.57
N ASN A 484 38.51 -3.86 77.39
CA ASN A 484 39.87 -3.81 77.95
C ASN A 484 40.19 -5.00 78.85
N ASN A 485 39.20 -5.55 79.58
CA ASN A 485 39.41 -6.73 80.38
C ASN A 485 39.70 -7.98 79.52
N GLN A 486 38.95 -8.15 78.40
CA GLN A 486 39.19 -9.25 77.48
C GLN A 486 40.57 -9.14 76.77
N ILE A 487 40.93 -7.96 76.35
CA ILE A 487 42.25 -7.69 75.76
C ILE A 487 43.34 -7.96 76.76
N ALA A 488 43.18 -7.54 78.04
CA ALA A 488 44.14 -7.78 79.14
C ALA A 488 44.38 -9.27 79.41
N ILE A 489 43.28 -10.05 79.46
CA ILE A 489 43.34 -11.53 79.61
C ILE A 489 44.04 -12.17 78.44
N LEU A 490 43.70 -11.77 77.20
CA LEU A 490 44.29 -12.37 75.99
C LEU A 490 45.76 -12.10 75.84
N LEU A 491 46.21 -10.92 76.28
CA LEU A 491 47.61 -10.49 76.15
C LEU A 491 48.41 -10.66 77.39
N ASP A 492 47.80 -11.12 78.49
CA ASP A 492 48.40 -11.22 79.84
C ASP A 492 49.07 -9.92 80.37
N TYR A 493 48.31 -8.86 80.17
CA TYR A 493 48.72 -7.55 80.71
C TYR A 493 47.74 -7.10 81.80
N SER A 494 48.21 -6.17 82.67
CA SER A 494 47.28 -5.50 83.54
C SER A 494 46.35 -4.59 82.75
N ILE A 495 45.12 -4.42 83.22
CA ILE A 495 44.15 -3.49 82.64
C ILE A 495 44.73 -2.10 82.44
N ASN A 496 45.49 -1.65 83.45
CA ASN A 496 46.18 -0.37 83.43
C ASN A 496 47.21 -0.30 82.30
N THR A 497 47.93 -1.41 82.02
CA THR A 497 48.86 -1.51 80.89
C THR A 497 48.18 -1.35 79.58
N ILE A 498 46.99 -1.96 79.38
CA ILE A 498 46.18 -1.80 78.15
C ILE A 498 45.72 -0.35 77.98
N TYR A 499 45.26 0.29 79.06
CA TYR A 499 44.92 1.71 79.01
C TYR A 499 46.10 2.59 78.62
N THR A 500 47.28 2.33 79.19
CA THR A 500 48.49 3.08 78.87
C THR A 500 48.86 2.96 77.40
N TYR A 501 48.86 1.76 76.83
CA TYR A 501 49.14 1.52 75.40
C TYR A 501 48.11 2.20 74.51
N LYS A 502 46.80 2.04 74.81
CA LYS A 502 45.75 2.69 74.06
C LYS A 502 45.85 4.20 74.05
N THR A 503 46.13 4.80 75.22
CA THR A 503 46.32 6.24 75.39
C THR A 503 47.54 6.71 74.63
N LYS A 504 48.66 6.00 74.74
CA LYS A 504 49.89 6.31 74.02
C LYS A 504 49.71 6.40 72.53
N VAL A 505 49.06 5.38 71.96
CA VAL A 505 48.80 5.29 70.50
C VAL A 505 47.82 6.37 70.07
N LYS A 506 46.74 6.59 70.85
CA LYS A 506 45.74 7.61 70.51
C LYS A 506 46.36 9.02 70.53
N ASN A 507 47.29 9.31 71.51
CA ASN A 507 48.00 10.59 71.59
C ASN A 507 49.07 10.73 70.46
N ALA A 508 49.45 9.64 69.79
CA ALA A 508 50.32 9.64 68.63
C ALA A 508 49.56 9.90 67.30
N SER A 509 48.24 9.89 67.32
CA SER A 509 47.43 10.19 66.17
C SER A 509 46.94 11.62 66.12
N PRO A 510 46.95 12.31 64.97
CA PRO A 510 46.35 13.64 64.81
C PRO A 510 44.82 13.61 64.74
N LEU A 511 44.18 12.40 64.67
CA LEU A 511 42.76 12.23 64.52
C LEU A 511 42.02 12.29 65.89
N SER A 512 40.74 12.70 65.85
CA SER A 512 39.87 12.54 67.01
C SER A 512 39.66 11.05 67.35
N ASN A 513 39.29 10.74 68.60
CA ASN A 513 39.10 9.36 69.04
C ASN A 513 38.08 8.59 68.21
N GLU A 514 37.00 9.23 67.75
CA GLU A 514 35.99 8.66 66.95
C GLU A 514 36.50 8.42 65.52
N GLN A 515 37.17 9.39 64.93
CA GLN A 515 37.73 9.27 63.57
C GLN A 515 38.81 8.19 63.52
N PHE A 516 39.69 8.13 64.54
CA PHE A 516 40.69 7.06 64.65
C PHE A 516 40.06 5.69 64.69
N HIS A 517 39.03 5.52 65.53
CA HIS A 517 38.31 4.21 65.59
C HIS A 517 37.62 3.85 64.28
N GLN A 518 36.95 4.81 63.64
CA GLN A 518 36.29 4.58 62.34
C GLN A 518 37.32 4.16 61.26
N GLN A 519 38.43 4.84 61.16
CA GLN A 519 39.49 4.54 60.20
C GLN A 519 40.18 3.21 60.52
N LEU A 520 40.41 2.91 61.80
CA LEU A 520 40.94 1.62 62.26
C LEU A 520 40.03 0.45 61.76
N MET A 521 38.69 0.63 61.89
CA MET A 521 37.73 -0.41 61.48
C MET A 521 37.63 -0.55 59.96
N GLN A 522 38.12 0.40 59.20
CA GLN A 522 38.15 0.38 57.73
C GLN A 522 39.43 -0.24 57.14
N ILE A 523 40.46 -0.54 57.99
CA ILE A 523 41.69 -1.19 57.51
C ILE A 523 41.36 -2.56 56.91
N VAL A 524 41.80 -2.77 55.66
CA VAL A 524 41.54 -4.00 54.86
C VAL A 524 42.85 -4.73 54.66
#